data_f2158d6faff94d8935b72b22d1455a77
#
_entry.id   f2158d6faff94d8935b72b22d1455a77
#
_cell.length_a   1.000
_cell.length_b   1.000
_cell.length_c   1.000
_cell.angle_alpha   90.00
_cell.angle_beta   90.00
_cell.angle_gamma   90.00
#
_symmetry.space_group_name_H-M   'P 1'
#
loop_
_entity.id
_entity.type
_entity.pdbx_description
1 polymer ?
#
loop_
_entity_poly.entity_id
_entity_poly.type
_entity_poly.pdbx_seq_one_letter_code
_entity_poly.pdbx_strand_id
1 'polypeptide(L)'
;MLLKIANLYQKIVKNYLTFLPNSPAAKLGLNLFKKVSMDVVKLISEPDIKKAINFYIENHEDIQDLQGIYKMMFLLQCIKETEHLEGDIIELGSYKGGNAIMIAKFLKQIGSKKKVYACDTFEGIPNDDEFVGNPKGQGMYSDSNFDFVLKQIKKYKVNDKIFLLKGLFSDTLNDLNYKKFSLVLIDCNIYDSAKFAINFVYPKLVNDGILISYCYGVQKGSGDKSQWGETVAVDEYLSNKPEKIFIESIPFMQKGHNPPKIINKMPKNAFSTYDKPNYCI
;
A
#
# COMPACT_ATOMS: atom_id res chain seq x y z
N MET A 1 20.67 -6.14 9.78
CA MET A 1 21.64 -6.16 8.66
C MET A 1 20.98 -6.71 7.39
N LEU A 2 20.44 -7.92 7.38
CA LEU A 2 19.76 -8.53 6.21
C LEU A 2 18.60 -7.68 5.66
N LEU A 3 17.81 -7.04 6.53
CA LEU A 3 16.73 -6.12 6.17
C LEU A 3 17.21 -4.90 5.36
N LYS A 4 18.28 -4.25 5.82
CA LYS A 4 18.87 -3.10 5.10
C LYS A 4 19.41 -3.52 3.74
N ILE A 5 19.96 -4.73 3.65
CA ILE A 5 20.47 -5.32 2.40
C ILE A 5 19.31 -5.61 1.45
N ALA A 6 18.21 -6.22 1.92
CA ALA A 6 17.04 -6.52 1.10
C ALA A 6 16.40 -5.24 0.53
N ASN A 7 16.27 -4.17 1.32
CA ASN A 7 15.72 -2.89 0.87
C ASN A 7 16.64 -2.14 -0.11
N LEU A 8 17.94 -2.06 0.20
CA LEU A 8 18.93 -1.48 -0.72
C LEU A 8 18.93 -2.23 -2.04
N TYR A 9 18.82 -3.55 -1.95
CA TYR A 9 18.81 -4.43 -3.09
C TYR A 9 17.53 -4.26 -3.92
N GLN A 10 16.36 -4.19 -3.29
CA GLN A 10 15.08 -3.92 -3.97
C GLN A 10 15.13 -2.58 -4.73
N LYS A 11 15.73 -1.55 -4.14
CA LYS A 11 15.93 -0.25 -4.78
C LYS A 11 16.83 -0.35 -6.01
N ILE A 12 17.94 -1.08 -5.92
CA ILE A 12 18.89 -1.29 -7.01
C ILE A 12 18.24 -2.09 -8.13
N VAL A 13 17.56 -3.20 -7.81
CA VAL A 13 16.92 -4.07 -8.80
C VAL A 13 15.78 -3.36 -9.50
N LYS A 14 14.95 -2.59 -8.78
CA LYS A 14 13.86 -1.81 -9.38
C LYS A 14 14.38 -0.80 -10.41
N ASN A 15 15.44 -0.06 -10.07
CA ASN A 15 16.04 0.88 -10.99
C ASN A 15 16.64 0.19 -12.22
N TYR A 16 17.32 -0.95 -12.05
CA TYR A 16 17.90 -1.71 -13.16
C TYR A 16 16.84 -2.36 -14.06
N LEU A 17 15.78 -2.92 -13.49
CA LEU A 17 14.67 -3.52 -14.25
C LEU A 17 13.91 -2.47 -15.06
N THR A 18 13.80 -1.24 -14.56
CA THR A 18 13.12 -0.14 -15.26
C THR A 18 13.94 0.31 -16.49
N PHE A 19 15.28 0.35 -16.38
CA PHE A 19 16.16 0.84 -17.46
C PHE A 19 16.57 -0.24 -18.46
N LEU A 20 16.72 -1.51 -18.03
CA LEU A 20 17.20 -2.61 -18.88
C LEU A 20 16.52 -3.96 -18.49
N PRO A 21 15.21 -4.09 -18.71
CA PRO A 21 14.43 -5.20 -18.15
C PRO A 21 14.88 -6.61 -18.60
N ASN A 22 15.51 -6.73 -19.76
CA ASN A 22 15.96 -8.03 -20.31
C ASN A 22 17.48 -8.25 -20.22
N SER A 23 18.21 -7.39 -19.52
CA SER A 23 19.66 -7.53 -19.40
C SER A 23 20.06 -8.71 -18.48
N PRO A 24 21.24 -9.32 -18.70
CA PRO A 24 21.79 -10.33 -17.78
C PRO A 24 21.92 -9.80 -16.34
N ALA A 25 22.24 -8.51 -16.17
CA ALA A 25 22.33 -7.85 -14.88
C ALA A 25 20.96 -7.74 -14.17
N ALA A 26 19.88 -7.45 -14.91
CA ALA A 26 18.53 -7.44 -14.36
C ALA A 26 18.10 -8.83 -13.90
N LYS A 27 18.38 -9.88 -14.68
CA LYS A 27 18.09 -11.28 -14.31
C LYS A 27 18.89 -11.72 -13.08
N LEU A 28 20.17 -11.38 -13.00
CA LEU A 28 21.00 -11.64 -11.83
C LEU A 28 20.44 -10.90 -10.61
N GLY A 29 20.07 -9.65 -10.80
CA GLY A 29 19.43 -8.82 -9.81
C GLY A 29 18.17 -9.44 -9.24
N LEU A 30 17.26 -9.89 -10.08
CA LEU A 30 16.02 -10.54 -9.67
C LEU A 30 16.26 -11.84 -8.91
N ASN A 31 17.20 -12.67 -9.35
CA ASN A 31 17.55 -13.92 -8.67
C ASN A 31 18.11 -13.67 -7.26
N LEU A 32 18.93 -12.65 -7.11
CA LEU A 32 19.46 -12.26 -5.81
C LEU A 32 18.37 -11.66 -4.91
N PHE A 33 17.45 -10.85 -5.46
CA PHE A 33 16.26 -10.39 -4.75
C PHE A 33 15.44 -11.57 -4.23
N LYS A 34 15.10 -12.53 -5.07
CA LYS A 34 14.37 -13.74 -4.68
C LYS A 34 15.11 -14.48 -3.56
N LYS A 35 16.41 -14.66 -3.68
CA LYS A 35 17.22 -15.35 -2.66
C LYS A 35 17.22 -14.63 -1.31
N VAL A 36 17.52 -13.33 -1.30
CA VAL A 36 17.51 -12.53 -0.06
C VAL A 36 16.11 -12.46 0.57
N SER A 37 15.09 -12.33 -0.27
CA SER A 37 13.69 -12.32 0.16
C SER A 37 13.29 -13.63 0.81
N MET A 38 13.71 -14.76 0.27
CA MET A 38 13.45 -16.09 0.86
C MET A 38 14.13 -16.25 2.22
N ASP A 39 15.29 -15.65 2.45
CA ASP A 39 15.93 -15.66 3.77
C ASP A 39 15.14 -14.82 4.80
N VAL A 40 14.54 -13.71 4.39
CA VAL A 40 13.62 -12.95 5.23
C VAL A 40 12.36 -13.75 5.57
N VAL A 41 11.80 -14.48 4.61
CA VAL A 41 10.62 -15.33 4.82
C VAL A 41 10.86 -16.41 5.88
N LYS A 42 12.08 -16.92 6.02
CA LYS A 42 12.41 -17.89 7.08
C LYS A 42 12.18 -17.33 8.49
N LEU A 43 12.27 -16.01 8.65
CA LEU A 43 12.09 -15.32 9.93
C LEU A 43 10.61 -15.05 10.26
N ILE A 44 9.70 -15.26 9.31
CA ILE A 44 8.26 -15.05 9.55
C ILE A 44 7.73 -16.25 10.34
N SER A 45 7.27 -15.97 11.56
CA SER A 45 6.69 -16.99 12.44
C SER A 45 5.24 -17.31 12.12
N GLU A 46 4.50 -16.34 11.57
CA GLU A 46 3.07 -16.45 11.25
C GLU A 46 2.87 -17.25 9.95
N PRO A 47 2.27 -18.45 9.98
CA PRO A 47 2.22 -19.34 8.83
C PRO A 47 1.46 -18.79 7.62
N ASP A 48 0.35 -18.10 7.86
CA ASP A 48 -0.48 -17.53 6.81
C ASP A 48 0.24 -16.40 6.09
N ILE A 49 0.88 -15.50 6.84
CA ILE A 49 1.68 -14.40 6.28
C ILE A 49 2.86 -14.99 5.50
N LYS A 50 3.56 -15.96 6.08
CA LYS A 50 4.67 -16.64 5.42
C LYS A 50 4.28 -17.23 4.07
N LYS A 51 3.14 -17.93 4.02
CA LYS A 51 2.60 -18.50 2.78
C LYS A 51 2.26 -17.43 1.74
N ALA A 52 1.62 -16.33 2.17
CA ALA A 52 1.27 -15.23 1.28
C ALA A 52 2.51 -14.49 0.75
N ILE A 53 3.54 -14.30 1.58
CA ILE A 53 4.78 -13.64 1.15
C ILE A 53 5.58 -14.54 0.20
N ASN A 54 5.58 -15.86 0.37
CA ASN A 54 6.15 -16.77 -0.63
C ASN A 54 5.46 -16.60 -1.98
N PHE A 55 4.12 -16.59 -2.01
CA PHE A 55 3.36 -16.34 -3.22
C PHE A 55 3.72 -14.99 -3.85
N TYR A 56 3.83 -13.93 -3.05
CA TYR A 56 4.23 -12.60 -3.51
C TYR A 56 5.61 -12.61 -4.19
N ILE A 57 6.61 -13.24 -3.57
CA ILE A 57 7.98 -13.32 -4.11
C ILE A 57 8.01 -14.09 -5.44
N GLU A 58 7.28 -15.20 -5.51
CA GLU A 58 7.20 -16.04 -6.71
C GLU A 58 6.53 -15.32 -7.89
N ASN A 59 5.58 -14.41 -7.61
CA ASN A 59 4.77 -13.71 -8.61
C ASN A 59 5.08 -12.21 -8.71
N HIS A 60 6.16 -11.75 -8.10
CA HIS A 60 6.50 -10.33 -7.98
C HIS A 60 6.55 -9.57 -9.32
N GLU A 61 7.07 -10.21 -10.38
CA GLU A 61 7.17 -9.59 -11.70
C GLU A 61 5.80 -9.29 -12.33
N ASP A 62 4.83 -10.16 -12.05
CA ASP A 62 3.47 -10.03 -12.57
C ASP A 62 2.58 -9.11 -11.73
N ILE A 63 2.76 -9.17 -10.39
CA ILE A 63 1.92 -8.43 -9.45
C ILE A 63 2.20 -6.93 -9.56
N GLN A 64 3.46 -6.55 -9.85
CA GLN A 64 3.89 -5.16 -10.13
C GLN A 64 3.42 -4.15 -9.08
N ASP A 65 3.44 -4.53 -7.80
CA ASP A 65 3.25 -3.54 -6.73
C ASP A 65 4.53 -2.71 -6.52
N LEU A 66 4.35 -1.53 -5.92
CA LEU A 66 5.45 -0.62 -5.64
C LEU A 66 5.94 -0.70 -4.19
N GLN A 67 5.31 -1.53 -3.35
CA GLN A 67 5.46 -1.44 -1.90
C GLN A 67 6.62 -2.27 -1.33
N GLY A 68 6.84 -3.46 -1.87
CA GLY A 68 7.87 -4.37 -1.39
C GLY A 68 7.48 -5.21 -0.17
N ILE A 69 8.36 -6.17 0.17
CA ILE A 69 8.03 -7.26 1.10
C ILE A 69 7.60 -6.77 2.48
N TYR A 70 8.28 -5.76 3.04
CA TYR A 70 8.00 -5.31 4.41
C TYR A 70 6.66 -4.62 4.52
N LYS A 71 6.37 -3.73 3.58
CA LYS A 71 5.06 -3.07 3.52
C LYS A 71 3.96 -4.11 3.29
N MET A 72 4.22 -5.10 2.44
CA MET A 72 3.31 -6.21 2.22
C MET A 72 3.09 -7.04 3.50
N MET A 73 4.14 -7.40 4.23
CA MET A 73 4.01 -8.11 5.51
C MET A 73 3.19 -7.32 6.53
N PHE A 74 3.44 -6.02 6.65
CA PHE A 74 2.67 -5.14 7.53
C PHE A 74 1.20 -5.09 7.13
N LEU A 75 0.92 -4.92 5.83
CA LEU A 75 -0.44 -4.93 5.30
C LEU A 75 -1.18 -6.23 5.63
N LEU A 76 -0.55 -7.38 5.41
CA LEU A 76 -1.13 -8.69 5.72
C LEU A 76 -1.39 -8.86 7.22
N GLN A 77 -0.50 -8.34 8.09
CA GLN A 77 -0.72 -8.31 9.52
C GLN A 77 -1.93 -7.44 9.89
N CYS A 78 -2.05 -6.24 9.30
CA CYS A 78 -3.22 -5.38 9.52
C CYS A 78 -4.53 -6.07 9.11
N ILE A 79 -4.53 -6.82 8.01
CA ILE A 79 -5.70 -7.61 7.58
C ILE A 79 -6.07 -8.64 8.65
N LYS A 80 -5.12 -9.40 9.20
CA LYS A 80 -5.40 -10.37 10.27
C LYS A 80 -5.93 -9.71 11.53
N GLU A 81 -5.36 -8.59 11.93
CA GLU A 81 -5.78 -7.86 13.13
C GLU A 81 -7.20 -7.28 13.01
N THR A 82 -7.62 -6.94 11.79
CA THR A 82 -8.94 -6.36 11.52
C THR A 82 -9.96 -7.37 10.99
N GLU A 83 -9.59 -8.66 10.85
CA GLU A 83 -10.47 -9.68 10.27
C GLU A 83 -11.76 -9.86 11.03
N HIS A 84 -11.70 -9.82 12.36
CA HIS A 84 -12.86 -9.99 13.25
C HIS A 84 -13.81 -8.79 13.26
N LEU A 85 -13.40 -7.63 12.72
CA LEU A 85 -14.22 -6.42 12.66
C LEU A 85 -15.23 -6.50 11.51
N GLU A 86 -16.34 -5.79 11.63
CA GLU A 86 -17.25 -5.59 10.50
C GLU A 86 -16.59 -4.74 9.40
N GLY A 87 -17.14 -4.81 8.19
CA GLY A 87 -16.71 -3.99 7.07
C GLY A 87 -15.66 -4.66 6.19
N ASP A 88 -15.50 -4.06 5.02
CA ASP A 88 -14.64 -4.51 3.95
C ASP A 88 -13.28 -3.76 3.99
N ILE A 89 -12.48 -3.95 2.95
CA ILE A 89 -11.20 -3.26 2.74
C ILE A 89 -11.33 -2.32 1.56
N ILE A 90 -10.75 -1.12 1.63
CA ILE A 90 -10.70 -0.19 0.50
C ILE A 90 -9.27 0.30 0.27
N GLU A 91 -8.88 0.36 -0.98
CA GLU A 91 -7.63 0.92 -1.47
C GLU A 91 -7.92 2.09 -2.41
N LEU A 92 -7.36 3.24 -2.10
CA LEU A 92 -7.52 4.50 -2.82
C LEU A 92 -6.18 4.87 -3.46
N GLY A 93 -6.06 4.62 -4.76
CA GLY A 93 -4.82 4.59 -5.52
C GLY A 93 -4.32 3.16 -5.67
N SER A 94 -4.83 2.42 -6.65
CA SER A 94 -4.49 1.01 -6.85
C SER A 94 -3.47 0.76 -7.95
N TYR A 95 -3.19 1.75 -8.79
CA TYR A 95 -2.23 1.66 -9.89
C TYR A 95 -2.45 0.41 -10.76
N LYS A 96 -1.55 -0.56 -10.71
CA LYS A 96 -1.63 -1.86 -11.44
C LYS A 96 -2.34 -2.96 -10.64
N GLY A 97 -2.95 -2.63 -9.51
CA GLY A 97 -3.75 -3.54 -8.69
C GLY A 97 -2.95 -4.54 -7.86
N GLY A 98 -1.64 -4.34 -7.70
CA GLY A 98 -0.77 -5.29 -7.02
C GLY A 98 -1.18 -5.57 -5.58
N ASN A 99 -1.39 -4.53 -4.77
CA ASN A 99 -1.88 -4.67 -3.39
C ASN A 99 -3.26 -5.31 -3.34
N ALA A 100 -4.22 -4.86 -4.18
CA ALA A 100 -5.57 -5.41 -4.22
C ALA A 100 -5.57 -6.92 -4.51
N ILE A 101 -4.73 -7.38 -5.44
CA ILE A 101 -4.54 -8.81 -5.76
C ILE A 101 -4.00 -9.56 -4.55
N MET A 102 -2.97 -9.02 -3.88
CA MET A 102 -2.39 -9.65 -2.70
C MET A 102 -3.36 -9.70 -1.53
N ILE A 103 -4.09 -8.62 -1.27
CA ILE A 103 -5.17 -8.58 -0.27
C ILE A 103 -6.19 -9.68 -0.58
N ALA A 104 -6.71 -9.74 -1.79
CA ALA A 104 -7.72 -10.70 -2.20
C ALA A 104 -7.23 -12.15 -2.11
N LYS A 105 -5.98 -12.42 -2.50
CA LYS A 105 -5.34 -13.74 -2.34
C LYS A 105 -5.25 -14.14 -0.88
N PHE A 106 -4.85 -13.20 -0.03
CA PHE A 106 -4.74 -13.46 1.41
C PHE A 106 -6.10 -13.69 2.05
N LEU A 107 -7.11 -12.86 1.73
CA LEU A 107 -8.48 -13.07 2.18
C LEU A 107 -9.02 -14.47 1.80
N LYS A 108 -8.76 -14.92 0.56
CA LYS A 108 -9.11 -16.29 0.16
C LYS A 108 -8.36 -17.34 0.96
N GLN A 109 -7.06 -17.14 1.18
CA GLN A 109 -6.20 -18.08 1.91
C GLN A 109 -6.69 -18.30 3.35
N ILE A 110 -7.11 -17.22 4.05
CA ILE A 110 -7.60 -17.29 5.44
C ILE A 110 -9.10 -17.56 5.56
N GLY A 111 -9.81 -17.78 4.43
CA GLY A 111 -11.24 -18.03 4.42
C GLY A 111 -12.11 -16.82 4.77
N SER A 112 -11.58 -15.61 4.69
CA SER A 112 -12.29 -14.37 4.98
C SER A 112 -13.50 -14.15 4.06
N LYS A 113 -14.58 -13.56 4.58
CA LYS A 113 -15.74 -13.12 3.79
C LYS A 113 -15.58 -11.71 3.24
N LYS A 114 -14.61 -10.94 3.73
CA LYS A 114 -14.36 -9.56 3.31
C LYS A 114 -14.05 -9.46 1.81
N LYS A 115 -14.31 -8.26 1.28
CA LYS A 115 -13.99 -7.86 -0.09
C LYS A 115 -12.98 -6.73 -0.06
N VAL A 116 -12.32 -6.47 -1.19
CA VAL A 116 -11.49 -5.29 -1.40
C VAL A 116 -12.05 -4.45 -2.54
N TYR A 117 -12.23 -3.17 -2.28
CA TYR A 117 -12.60 -2.14 -3.24
C TYR A 117 -11.33 -1.42 -3.67
N ALA A 118 -10.96 -1.55 -4.93
CA ALA A 118 -9.74 -0.97 -5.50
C ALA A 118 -10.13 0.19 -6.43
N CYS A 119 -9.82 1.41 -5.98
CA CYS A 119 -10.26 2.64 -6.61
C CYS A 119 -9.06 3.35 -7.24
N ASP A 120 -9.14 3.67 -8.53
CA ASP A 120 -8.10 4.36 -9.28
C ASP A 120 -8.68 4.94 -10.58
N THR A 121 -8.03 5.93 -11.15
CA THR A 121 -8.32 6.36 -12.52
C THR A 121 -7.93 5.28 -13.53
N PHE A 122 -6.88 4.51 -13.23
CA PHE A 122 -6.18 3.61 -14.13
C PHE A 122 -5.66 4.33 -15.40
N GLU A 123 -5.40 5.62 -15.27
CA GLU A 123 -4.92 6.52 -16.33
C GLU A 123 -3.79 7.43 -15.81
N GLY A 124 -3.36 7.19 -14.56
CA GLY A 124 -2.33 7.99 -13.87
C GLY A 124 -2.92 9.12 -13.03
N ILE A 125 -2.03 9.93 -12.45
CA ILE A 125 -2.39 11.07 -11.62
C ILE A 125 -3.14 12.11 -12.47
N PRO A 126 -4.38 12.51 -12.09
CA PRO A 126 -5.23 13.33 -12.96
C PRO A 126 -4.80 14.81 -13.03
N ASN A 127 -4.24 15.37 -11.95
CA ASN A 127 -3.91 16.77 -11.82
C ASN A 127 -2.54 16.98 -11.21
N ASP A 128 -1.94 18.16 -11.46
CA ASP A 128 -0.78 18.61 -10.70
C ASP A 128 -1.19 18.92 -9.26
N ASP A 129 -0.25 18.76 -8.35
CA ASP A 129 -0.42 19.06 -6.93
C ASP A 129 0.45 20.28 -6.56
N GLU A 130 -0.16 21.35 -6.10
CA GLU A 130 0.55 22.56 -5.67
C GLU A 130 1.53 22.29 -4.51
N PHE A 131 1.21 21.34 -3.63
CA PHE A 131 2.07 20.94 -2.51
C PHE A 131 3.29 20.13 -2.92
N VAL A 132 3.21 19.44 -4.03
CA VAL A 132 4.33 18.67 -4.56
C VAL A 132 5.40 19.56 -5.19
N GLY A 133 5.05 20.82 -5.57
CA GLY A 133 5.96 21.81 -6.17
C GLY A 133 6.74 21.25 -7.38
N ASN A 134 6.24 20.20 -8.02
CA ASN A 134 6.88 19.52 -9.14
C ASN A 134 5.84 19.36 -10.25
N PRO A 135 6.07 19.92 -11.43
CA PRO A 135 5.18 19.76 -12.59
C PRO A 135 5.08 18.30 -13.10
N LYS A 136 5.73 17.35 -12.42
CA LYS A 136 5.68 15.93 -12.76
C LYS A 136 4.54 15.15 -12.06
N GLY A 137 3.60 15.81 -11.39
CA GLY A 137 2.45 15.13 -10.76
C GLY A 137 1.51 14.55 -11.79
N GLN A 138 0.99 15.39 -12.65
CA GLN A 138 0.03 14.97 -13.69
C GLN A 138 0.64 13.96 -14.66
N GLY A 139 -0.10 12.89 -14.92
CA GLY A 139 0.33 11.82 -15.84
C GLY A 139 1.35 10.82 -15.28
N MET A 140 1.86 11.00 -14.06
CA MET A 140 2.63 9.95 -13.40
C MET A 140 1.76 8.71 -13.22
N TYR A 141 2.37 7.52 -13.34
CA TYR A 141 1.68 6.23 -13.25
C TYR A 141 0.65 5.98 -14.36
N SER A 142 0.73 6.71 -15.49
CA SER A 142 -0.15 6.51 -16.67
C SER A 142 0.09 5.19 -17.40
N ASP A 143 1.13 4.44 -17.02
CA ASP A 143 1.36 3.07 -17.46
C ASP A 143 0.47 2.05 -16.72
N SER A 144 -0.42 2.50 -15.84
CA SER A 144 -1.52 1.71 -15.33
C SER A 144 -2.59 1.51 -16.42
N ASN A 145 -3.29 0.38 -16.37
CA ASN A 145 -4.30 0.06 -17.37
C ASN A 145 -5.39 -0.83 -16.77
N PHE A 146 -6.64 -0.40 -16.90
CA PHE A 146 -7.78 -1.11 -16.32
C PHE A 146 -7.92 -2.55 -16.84
N ASP A 147 -7.75 -2.77 -18.16
CA ASP A 147 -7.86 -4.10 -18.76
C ASP A 147 -6.72 -5.02 -18.31
N PHE A 148 -5.52 -4.47 -18.12
CA PHE A 148 -4.40 -5.20 -17.52
C PHE A 148 -4.77 -5.70 -16.13
N VAL A 149 -5.30 -4.83 -15.26
CA VAL A 149 -5.71 -5.19 -13.89
C VAL A 149 -6.80 -6.26 -13.91
N LEU A 150 -7.81 -6.12 -14.76
CA LEU A 150 -8.86 -7.14 -14.95
C LEU A 150 -8.27 -8.50 -15.37
N LYS A 151 -7.29 -8.50 -16.27
CA LYS A 151 -6.61 -9.72 -16.72
C LYS A 151 -5.85 -10.38 -15.56
N GLN A 152 -5.16 -9.60 -14.72
CA GLN A 152 -4.45 -10.11 -13.55
C GLN A 152 -5.41 -10.68 -12.51
N ILE A 153 -6.52 -10.01 -12.23
CA ILE A 153 -7.58 -10.50 -11.33
C ILE A 153 -8.09 -11.87 -11.76
N LYS A 154 -8.36 -12.04 -13.06
CA LYS A 154 -8.77 -13.32 -13.64
C LYS A 154 -7.65 -14.37 -13.53
N LYS A 155 -6.41 -14.02 -13.89
CA LYS A 155 -5.23 -14.90 -13.80
C LYS A 155 -5.06 -15.48 -12.40
N TYR A 156 -5.18 -14.65 -11.37
CA TYR A 156 -5.03 -15.05 -9.99
C TYR A 156 -6.31 -15.60 -9.35
N LYS A 157 -7.43 -15.66 -10.09
CA LYS A 157 -8.72 -16.20 -9.64
C LYS A 157 -9.24 -15.52 -8.38
N VAL A 158 -9.19 -14.19 -8.35
CA VAL A 158 -9.64 -13.35 -7.21
C VAL A 158 -10.80 -12.42 -7.54
N ASN A 159 -11.44 -12.62 -8.67
CA ASN A 159 -12.58 -11.84 -9.16
C ASN A 159 -13.81 -11.86 -8.24
N ASP A 160 -13.91 -12.85 -7.35
CA ASP A 160 -14.93 -12.93 -6.32
C ASP A 160 -14.61 -12.09 -5.07
N LYS A 161 -13.41 -11.51 -5.00
CA LYS A 161 -12.92 -10.72 -3.84
C LYS A 161 -12.66 -9.26 -4.16
N ILE A 162 -12.43 -8.89 -5.43
CA ILE A 162 -12.05 -7.53 -5.83
C ILE A 162 -13.19 -6.86 -6.58
N PHE A 163 -13.49 -5.62 -6.17
CA PHE A 163 -14.35 -4.70 -6.89
C PHE A 163 -13.49 -3.52 -7.36
N LEU A 164 -13.37 -3.34 -8.67
CA LEU A 164 -12.66 -2.21 -9.27
C LEU A 164 -13.62 -1.04 -9.46
N LEU A 165 -13.21 0.15 -9.02
CA LEU A 165 -13.88 1.41 -9.28
C LEU A 165 -12.95 2.27 -10.15
N LYS A 166 -13.27 2.40 -11.45
CA LYS A 166 -12.49 3.19 -12.39
C LYS A 166 -13.03 4.62 -12.46
N GLY A 167 -12.22 5.60 -12.12
CA GLY A 167 -12.53 7.03 -12.23
C GLY A 167 -11.98 7.86 -11.08
N LEU A 168 -12.31 9.13 -11.07
CA LEU A 168 -12.00 10.01 -9.97
C LEU A 168 -12.75 9.58 -8.70
N PHE A 169 -12.17 9.82 -7.54
CA PHE A 169 -12.82 9.47 -6.25
C PHE A 169 -14.14 10.24 -6.08
N SER A 170 -14.23 11.50 -6.55
CA SER A 170 -15.46 12.29 -6.55
C SER A 170 -16.61 11.62 -7.27
N ASP A 171 -16.32 10.87 -8.31
CA ASP A 171 -17.32 10.29 -9.20
C ASP A 171 -17.72 8.88 -8.75
N THR A 172 -16.78 8.14 -8.16
CA THR A 172 -16.93 6.69 -7.93
C THR A 172 -17.24 6.32 -6.48
N LEU A 173 -16.72 7.06 -5.49
CA LEU A 173 -16.85 6.65 -4.08
C LEU A 173 -18.29 6.80 -3.54
N ASN A 174 -19.13 7.62 -4.15
CA ASN A 174 -20.53 7.78 -3.75
C ASN A 174 -21.31 6.45 -3.81
N ASP A 175 -20.93 5.54 -4.71
CA ASP A 175 -21.51 4.19 -4.81
C ASP A 175 -21.23 3.33 -3.57
N LEU A 176 -20.27 3.73 -2.74
CA LEU A 176 -19.88 3.05 -1.52
C LEU A 176 -20.38 3.74 -0.23
N ASN A 177 -21.34 4.69 -0.35
CA ASN A 177 -21.83 5.45 0.81
C ASN A 177 -22.42 4.60 1.94
N TYR A 178 -22.96 3.43 1.62
CA TYR A 178 -23.54 2.48 2.58
C TYR A 178 -22.52 1.51 3.18
N LYS A 179 -21.27 1.55 2.73
CA LYS A 179 -20.22 0.64 3.17
C LYS A 179 -19.57 1.09 4.48
N LYS A 180 -19.08 0.10 5.23
CA LYS A 180 -18.13 0.26 6.32
C LYS A 180 -16.81 -0.41 5.96
N PHE A 181 -15.73 0.07 6.52
CA PHE A 181 -14.40 -0.46 6.27
C PHE A 181 -13.69 -0.81 7.58
N SER A 182 -13.04 -1.96 7.60
CA SER A 182 -12.16 -2.37 8.70
C SER A 182 -10.69 -2.01 8.42
N LEU A 183 -10.33 -1.88 7.13
CA LEU A 183 -9.00 -1.47 6.70
C LEU A 183 -9.11 -0.53 5.51
N VAL A 184 -8.41 0.59 5.59
CA VAL A 184 -8.32 1.63 4.56
C VAL A 184 -6.87 1.81 4.18
N LEU A 185 -6.59 1.84 2.86
CA LEU A 185 -5.29 2.20 2.29
C LEU A 185 -5.48 3.49 1.48
N ILE A 186 -4.68 4.53 1.76
CA ILE A 186 -4.57 5.75 0.96
C ILE A 186 -3.17 5.74 0.34
N ASP A 187 -3.11 5.81 -0.99
CA ASP A 187 -1.87 5.81 -1.79
C ASP A 187 -2.09 6.62 -3.08
N CYS A 188 -2.53 7.86 -2.93
CA CYS A 188 -2.97 8.69 -4.06
C CYS A 188 -2.11 9.93 -4.31
N ASN A 189 -1.06 10.13 -3.53
CA ASN A 189 -0.01 11.13 -3.66
C ASN A 189 -0.46 12.61 -3.52
N ILE A 190 -1.48 13.06 -4.29
CA ILE A 190 -1.85 14.47 -4.42
C ILE A 190 -2.87 14.91 -3.37
N TYR A 191 -2.80 16.20 -2.99
CA TYR A 191 -3.60 16.77 -1.90
C TYR A 191 -5.10 16.62 -2.09
N ASP A 192 -5.64 17.04 -3.25
CA ASP A 192 -7.08 17.01 -3.49
C ASP A 192 -7.66 15.62 -3.43
N SER A 193 -6.96 14.64 -4.04
CA SER A 193 -7.37 13.23 -3.99
C SER A 193 -7.32 12.69 -2.56
N ALA A 194 -6.25 12.98 -1.82
CA ALA A 194 -6.09 12.51 -0.43
C ALA A 194 -7.10 13.17 0.51
N LYS A 195 -7.37 14.46 0.33
CA LYS A 195 -8.39 15.20 1.09
C LYS A 195 -9.79 14.64 0.86
N PHE A 196 -10.13 14.38 -0.40
CA PHE A 196 -11.41 13.74 -0.72
C PHE A 196 -11.48 12.34 -0.11
N ALA A 197 -10.43 11.54 -0.30
CA ALA A 197 -10.32 10.17 0.18
C ALA A 197 -10.53 10.09 1.70
N ILE A 198 -9.75 10.83 2.50
CA ILE A 198 -9.82 10.74 3.96
C ILE A 198 -11.17 11.23 4.50
N ASN A 199 -11.74 12.30 3.91
CA ASN A 199 -13.06 12.77 4.29
C ASN A 199 -14.16 11.74 4.04
N PHE A 200 -14.03 10.94 2.96
CA PHE A 200 -14.98 9.88 2.63
C PHE A 200 -14.81 8.66 3.52
N VAL A 201 -13.57 8.16 3.70
CA VAL A 201 -13.33 6.86 4.33
C VAL A 201 -13.31 6.90 5.85
N TYR A 202 -12.82 7.98 6.47
CA TYR A 202 -12.67 8.01 7.93
C TYR A 202 -14.02 7.88 8.68
N PRO A 203 -15.13 8.53 8.27
CA PRO A 203 -16.44 8.32 8.91
C PRO A 203 -16.92 6.86 8.80
N LYS A 204 -16.50 6.16 7.74
CA LYS A 204 -16.89 4.77 7.43
C LYS A 204 -15.94 3.73 8.01
N LEU A 205 -14.77 4.15 8.48
CA LEU A 205 -13.84 3.28 9.19
C LEU A 205 -14.45 2.91 10.54
N VAL A 206 -14.56 1.61 10.82
CA VAL A 206 -15.12 1.13 12.10
C VAL A 206 -14.15 1.39 13.26
N ASN A 207 -14.66 1.33 14.50
CA ASN A 207 -13.78 1.38 15.67
C ASN A 207 -12.80 0.21 15.66
N ASP A 208 -11.59 0.43 16.15
CA ASP A 208 -10.45 -0.49 16.03
C ASP A 208 -9.95 -0.74 14.58
N GLY A 209 -10.64 -0.21 13.57
CA GLY A 209 -10.20 -0.27 12.17
C GLY A 209 -8.90 0.50 11.94
N ILE A 210 -8.17 0.11 10.91
CA ILE A 210 -6.84 0.65 10.60
C ILE A 210 -6.89 1.46 9.30
N LEU A 211 -6.27 2.64 9.30
CA LEU A 211 -6.00 3.43 8.10
C LEU A 211 -4.48 3.46 7.89
N ILE A 212 -4.05 3.08 6.71
CA ILE A 212 -2.67 3.15 6.23
C ILE A 212 -2.59 4.29 5.20
N SER A 213 -1.58 5.15 5.33
CA SER A 213 -1.28 6.23 4.39
C SER A 213 0.12 6.03 3.84
N TYR A 214 0.23 5.51 2.63
CA TYR A 214 1.51 5.05 2.07
C TYR A 214 2.48 6.17 1.73
N CYS A 215 1.97 7.34 1.36
CA CYS A 215 2.78 8.51 1.00
C CYS A 215 2.92 9.52 2.13
N TYR A 216 2.42 9.22 3.34
CA TYR A 216 2.55 10.10 4.49
C TYR A 216 4.01 10.20 4.96
N GLY A 217 4.45 11.43 5.25
CA GLY A 217 5.80 11.71 5.74
C GLY A 217 6.89 11.66 4.67
N VAL A 218 6.54 11.45 3.40
CA VAL A 218 7.50 11.52 2.30
C VAL A 218 7.86 12.97 2.04
N GLN A 219 9.18 13.24 2.06
CA GLN A 219 9.74 14.55 1.75
C GLN A 219 10.40 14.52 0.37
N LYS A 220 10.31 15.63 -0.36
CA LYS A 220 11.10 15.84 -1.56
C LYS A 220 12.57 15.96 -1.21
N GLY A 221 13.41 15.13 -1.75
CA GLY A 221 14.88 15.23 -1.81
C GLY A 221 15.61 15.75 -0.57
N SER A 222 16.90 15.62 -0.51
CA SER A 222 17.72 16.17 0.57
C SER A 222 17.70 17.70 0.56
N GLY A 223 17.02 18.31 1.55
CA GLY A 223 17.00 19.76 1.76
C GLY A 223 15.68 20.47 1.46
N ASP A 224 14.73 19.82 0.82
CA ASP A 224 13.39 20.39 0.61
C ASP A 224 12.45 19.95 1.74
N LYS A 225 11.86 20.93 2.45
CA LYS A 225 10.88 20.69 3.51
C LYS A 225 9.46 20.56 2.99
N SER A 226 9.23 20.60 1.68
CA SER A 226 7.91 20.42 1.10
C SER A 226 7.41 19.00 1.39
N GLN A 227 6.20 18.90 1.93
CA GLN A 227 5.53 17.64 2.18
C GLN A 227 4.66 17.29 0.96
N TRP A 228 4.46 16.01 0.72
CA TRP A 228 3.51 15.58 -0.30
C TRP A 228 2.08 15.94 0.10
N GLY A 229 1.25 16.21 -0.89
CA GLY A 229 -0.13 16.60 -0.67
C GLY A 229 -0.93 15.65 0.19
N GLU A 230 -0.68 14.32 0.08
CA GLU A 230 -1.30 13.32 0.95
C GLU A 230 -0.97 13.56 2.43
N THR A 231 0.29 13.92 2.77
CA THR A 231 0.67 14.22 4.16
C THR A 231 -0.10 15.41 4.70
N VAL A 232 -0.17 16.48 3.92
CA VAL A 232 -0.89 17.73 4.32
C VAL A 232 -2.38 17.45 4.53
N ALA A 233 -3.02 16.75 3.60
CA ALA A 233 -4.43 16.43 3.69
C ALA A 233 -4.77 15.55 4.91
N VAL A 234 -3.93 14.57 5.23
CA VAL A 234 -4.10 13.69 6.39
C VAL A 234 -3.89 14.46 7.69
N ASP A 235 -2.86 15.30 7.79
CA ASP A 235 -2.59 16.12 8.98
C ASP A 235 -3.71 17.12 9.24
N GLU A 236 -4.20 17.81 8.20
CA GLU A 236 -5.35 18.71 8.33
C GLU A 236 -6.57 17.98 8.87
N TYR A 237 -6.88 16.81 8.32
CA TYR A 237 -8.05 16.04 8.74
C TYR A 237 -7.95 15.55 10.17
N LEU A 238 -6.76 15.07 10.60
CA LEU A 238 -6.52 14.53 11.92
C LEU A 238 -6.20 15.60 12.97
N SER A 239 -6.06 16.88 12.60
CA SER A 239 -5.71 17.96 13.52
C SER A 239 -6.60 18.02 14.76
N ASN A 240 -7.91 17.81 14.58
CA ASN A 240 -8.93 17.84 15.62
C ASN A 240 -9.41 16.44 16.05
N LYS A 241 -8.64 15.39 15.74
CA LYS A 241 -8.96 14.00 16.11
C LYS A 241 -8.02 13.53 17.22
N PRO A 242 -8.45 12.58 18.06
CA PRO A 242 -7.58 12.00 19.08
C PRO A 242 -6.48 11.12 18.46
N GLU A 243 -6.76 10.51 17.32
CA GLU A 243 -5.81 9.66 16.62
C GLU A 243 -4.69 10.47 15.97
N LYS A 244 -3.50 9.87 15.93
CA LYS A 244 -2.33 10.40 15.22
C LYS A 244 -1.74 9.32 14.32
N ILE A 245 -1.01 9.75 13.30
CA ILE A 245 -0.26 8.81 12.45
C ILE A 245 0.98 8.34 13.23
N PHE A 246 1.13 7.03 13.27
CA PHE A 246 2.32 6.34 13.76
C PHE A 246 3.13 5.83 12.58
N ILE A 247 4.45 5.97 12.65
CA ILE A 247 5.36 5.53 11.59
C ILE A 247 6.20 4.39 12.16
N GLU A 248 5.84 3.17 11.79
CA GLU A 248 6.67 1.99 12.00
C GLU A 248 7.33 1.59 10.67
N SER A 249 6.82 0.59 9.97
CA SER A 249 7.26 0.27 8.61
C SER A 249 6.50 1.06 7.56
N ILE A 250 5.27 1.44 7.88
CA ILE A 250 4.35 2.23 7.07
C ILE A 250 3.64 3.22 8.01
N PRO A 251 3.33 4.42 7.56
CA PRO A 251 2.48 5.34 8.30
C PRO A 251 1.06 4.80 8.44
N PHE A 252 0.53 4.75 9.67
CA PHE A 252 -0.82 4.26 9.94
C PHE A 252 -1.43 4.86 11.22
N MET A 253 -2.74 4.75 11.34
CA MET A 253 -3.49 5.01 12.58
C MET A 253 -4.49 3.87 12.83
N GLN A 254 -4.91 3.72 14.09
CA GLN A 254 -5.99 2.83 14.48
C GLN A 254 -7.09 3.65 15.15
N LYS A 255 -8.31 3.60 14.59
CA LYS A 255 -9.44 4.41 15.05
C LYS A 255 -9.83 4.07 16.49
N GLY A 256 -9.94 5.10 17.32
CA GLY A 256 -10.23 4.97 18.76
C GLY A 256 -9.00 4.73 19.62
N HIS A 257 -7.78 4.73 19.05
CA HIS A 257 -6.54 4.46 19.79
C HIS A 257 -5.42 5.45 19.48
N ASN A 258 -4.76 5.90 20.55
CA ASN A 258 -3.56 6.71 20.49
C ASN A 258 -2.69 6.42 21.75
N PRO A 259 -1.62 5.59 21.65
CA PRO A 259 -1.09 4.90 20.46
C PRO A 259 -1.96 3.72 19.98
N PRO A 260 -1.77 3.28 18.73
CA PRO A 260 -2.45 2.10 18.18
C PRO A 260 -2.12 0.82 18.96
N LYS A 261 -3.12 -0.01 19.25
CA LYS A 261 -2.93 -1.30 19.96
C LYS A 261 -2.09 -2.31 19.19
N ILE A 262 -2.17 -2.27 17.85
CA ILE A 262 -1.45 -3.19 16.97
C ILE A 262 0.07 -3.10 17.13
N ILE A 263 0.61 -1.95 17.57
CA ILE A 263 2.05 -1.78 17.80
C ILE A 263 2.62 -2.86 18.73
N ASN A 264 1.86 -3.26 19.75
CA ASN A 264 2.30 -4.28 20.71
C ASN A 264 2.33 -5.71 20.12
N LYS A 265 1.72 -5.91 18.96
CA LYS A 265 1.64 -7.21 18.26
C LYS A 265 2.63 -7.32 17.11
N MET A 266 3.31 -6.23 16.77
CA MET A 266 4.34 -6.25 15.73
C MET A 266 5.62 -6.90 16.26
N PRO A 267 6.35 -7.67 15.42
CA PRO A 267 7.63 -8.24 15.81
C PRO A 267 8.63 -7.14 16.16
N LYS A 268 8.99 -7.00 17.44
CA LYS A 268 9.87 -5.93 17.95
C LYS A 268 11.22 -5.78 17.23
N ASN A 269 11.68 -6.83 16.53
CA ASN A 269 12.98 -6.84 15.86
C ASN A 269 12.90 -6.69 14.33
N ALA A 270 11.71 -6.68 13.73
CA ALA A 270 11.57 -6.55 12.29
C ALA A 270 11.69 -5.08 11.83
N PHE A 271 11.45 -4.11 12.71
CA PHE A 271 11.14 -2.74 12.34
C PHE A 271 12.01 -1.66 13.02
N SER A 272 12.85 -2.03 14.00
CA SER A 272 13.61 -1.07 14.84
C SER A 272 14.79 -0.37 14.15
N THR A 273 14.94 -0.45 12.83
CA THR A 273 16.09 0.11 12.10
C THR A 273 15.70 1.06 10.97
N TYR A 274 14.49 1.61 10.97
CA TYR A 274 14.13 2.64 10.01
C TYR A 274 14.47 4.03 10.55
N ASP A 275 15.66 4.53 10.22
CA ASP A 275 15.90 5.95 10.10
C ASP A 275 15.00 6.46 8.96
N LYS A 276 14.14 7.43 9.26
CA LYS A 276 13.19 8.20 8.45
C LYS A 276 13.04 7.77 6.98
N PRO A 277 11.82 7.50 6.51
CA PRO A 277 11.60 7.00 5.16
C PRO A 277 11.94 8.06 4.10
N ASN A 278 12.95 7.77 3.31
CA ASN A 278 13.23 8.44 2.04
C ASN A 278 12.63 7.63 0.88
N TYR A 279 11.37 7.18 0.94
CA TYR A 279 10.86 6.26 -0.07
C TYR A 279 9.41 6.51 -0.45
N CYS A 280 9.18 7.43 -1.36
CA CYS A 280 8.31 7.24 -2.51
C CYS A 280 9.12 7.71 -3.73
N ILE A 281 9.59 6.79 -4.53
CA ILE A 281 10.12 7.04 -5.87
C ILE A 281 9.25 6.26 -6.83
#